data_a9d81b4a0a38dd2bc4117b7311b0733d
#
_entry.id   a9d81b4a0a38dd2bc4117b7311b0733d
#
_cell.length_a   1.000
_cell.length_b   1.000
_cell.length_c   1.000
_cell.angle_alpha   90.00
_cell.angle_beta   90.00
_cell.angle_gamma   90.00
#
_symmetry.space_group_name_H-M   'P 1'
#
loop_
_entity.id
_entity.type
_entity.pdbx_description
1 polymer ?
#
loop_
_entity_poly.entity_id
_entity_poly.type
_entity_poly.pdbx_seq_one_letter_code
_entity_poly.pdbx_strand_id
1 'polypeptide(L)'
;NSLAPSVFGCQAPDSGNAEIIAHYGTEKQKEQYLWPLLNGEIRSAFSMSEPTGGSDPLTFQTRAVLDGNEWVINGEKWFSTNAKYAKVLVLYAITDPDAKDPYRRTSIFLVPTDTPGVEIVRNVAVGAGGEIGGGNEAYVRYTNVRLPYDALLGERGAAFVIAQVRLGGGRVHHAMRTVGGA
;
A
#
# COMPACT_ATOMS: atom_id res chain seq x y z
N ASN A 1 -0.78 17.93 -17.38
CA ASN A 1 -1.99 18.57 -16.91
C ASN A 1 -2.15 18.34 -15.40
N SER A 2 -1.63 19.29 -14.60
CA SER A 2 -1.57 19.16 -13.13
C SER A 2 -2.93 19.32 -12.43
N LEU A 3 -3.94 19.84 -13.13
CA LEU A 3 -5.26 20.07 -12.57
C LEU A 3 -6.21 18.86 -12.66
N ALA A 4 -5.99 17.97 -13.63
CA ALA A 4 -6.87 16.84 -13.85
C ALA A 4 -7.11 15.94 -12.62
N PRO A 5 -6.06 15.54 -11.84
CA PRO A 5 -6.29 14.74 -10.65
C PRO A 5 -7.14 15.44 -9.59
N SER A 6 -6.95 16.73 -9.41
CA SER A 6 -7.70 17.53 -8.43
C SER A 6 -9.14 17.75 -8.84
N VAL A 7 -9.41 17.92 -10.15
CA VAL A 7 -10.75 18.13 -10.68
C VAL A 7 -11.59 16.85 -10.68
N PHE A 8 -10.97 15.71 -11.03
CA PHE A 8 -11.69 14.44 -11.17
C PHE A 8 -11.58 13.51 -9.98
N GLY A 9 -10.84 13.87 -8.94
CA GLY A 9 -10.64 13.04 -7.76
C GLY A 9 -9.89 11.71 -8.01
N CYS A 10 -9.29 11.54 -9.19
CA CYS A 10 -8.64 10.32 -9.63
C CYS A 10 -7.14 10.34 -9.28
N GLN A 11 -6.80 10.57 -8.03
CA GLN A 11 -5.41 10.69 -7.61
C GLN A 11 -4.86 9.36 -7.08
N ALA A 12 -3.68 8.96 -7.58
CA ALA A 12 -2.91 7.89 -6.95
C ALA A 12 -2.34 8.39 -5.60
N PRO A 13 -2.24 7.53 -4.58
CA PRO A 13 -2.51 6.07 -4.59
C PRO A 13 -3.98 5.69 -4.38
N ASP A 14 -4.84 6.63 -4.02
CA ASP A 14 -6.22 6.39 -3.58
C ASP A 14 -7.05 5.65 -4.63
N SER A 15 -6.97 6.04 -5.91
CA SER A 15 -7.72 5.39 -6.98
C SER A 15 -7.37 3.91 -7.14
N GLY A 16 -6.10 3.55 -7.15
CA GLY A 16 -5.66 2.16 -7.25
C GLY A 16 -5.95 1.35 -5.99
N ASN A 17 -5.87 1.97 -4.81
CA ASN A 17 -6.23 1.32 -3.56
C ASN A 17 -7.74 1.08 -3.48
N ALA A 18 -8.57 2.05 -3.89
CA ALA A 18 -10.02 1.88 -3.97
C ALA A 18 -10.39 0.72 -4.91
N GLU A 19 -9.74 0.60 -6.08
CA GLU A 19 -9.98 -0.47 -7.04
C GLU A 19 -9.79 -1.86 -6.40
N ILE A 20 -8.66 -2.10 -5.72
CA ILE A 20 -8.41 -3.41 -5.11
C ILE A 20 -9.29 -3.67 -3.88
N ILE A 21 -9.67 -2.64 -3.11
CA ILE A 21 -10.62 -2.81 -2.01
C ILE A 21 -12.01 -3.14 -2.56
N ALA A 22 -12.43 -2.52 -3.66
CA ALA A 22 -13.70 -2.82 -4.31
C ALA A 22 -13.78 -4.27 -4.81
N HIS A 23 -12.68 -4.78 -5.39
CA HIS A 23 -12.64 -6.15 -5.94
C HIS A 23 -12.43 -7.24 -4.89
N TYR A 24 -11.57 -7.00 -3.91
CA TYR A 24 -11.10 -8.04 -2.99
C TYR A 24 -11.53 -7.84 -1.55
N GLY A 25 -12.06 -6.66 -1.21
CA GLY A 25 -12.50 -6.34 0.15
C GLY A 25 -13.80 -7.02 0.53
N THR A 26 -13.91 -7.39 1.81
CA THR A 26 -15.17 -7.78 2.42
C THR A 26 -16.11 -6.57 2.51
N GLU A 27 -17.43 -6.81 2.68
CA GLU A 27 -18.38 -5.70 2.83
C GLU A 27 -18.00 -4.79 4.02
N LYS A 28 -17.56 -5.37 5.15
CA LYS A 28 -17.03 -4.62 6.29
C LYS A 28 -15.84 -3.71 5.91
N GLN A 29 -14.88 -4.24 5.13
CA GLN A 29 -13.74 -3.45 4.67
C GLN A 29 -14.15 -2.35 3.67
N LYS A 30 -15.14 -2.61 2.81
CA LYS A 30 -15.68 -1.61 1.90
C LYS A 30 -16.39 -0.49 2.65
N GLU A 31 -17.22 -0.82 3.63
CA GLU A 31 -17.87 0.17 4.49
C GLU A 31 -16.84 1.02 5.26
N GLN A 32 -15.82 0.38 5.78
CA GLN A 32 -14.81 1.04 6.62
C GLN A 32 -13.84 1.91 5.81
N TYR A 33 -13.45 1.48 4.61
CA TYR A 33 -12.37 2.14 3.87
C TYR A 33 -12.77 2.59 2.46
N LEU A 34 -13.52 1.79 1.69
CA LEU A 34 -13.81 2.11 0.30
C LEU A 34 -14.70 3.33 0.18
N TRP A 35 -15.85 3.32 0.83
CA TRP A 35 -16.81 4.42 0.72
C TRP A 35 -16.25 5.73 1.25
N PRO A 36 -15.60 5.80 2.43
CA PRO A 36 -14.94 7.02 2.89
C PRO A 36 -13.82 7.50 1.95
N LEU A 37 -13.10 6.56 1.32
CA LEU A 37 -12.04 6.89 0.35
C LEU A 37 -12.62 7.51 -0.93
N LEU A 38 -13.71 6.93 -1.47
CA LEU A 38 -14.41 7.44 -2.65
C LEU A 38 -15.07 8.80 -2.39
N ASN A 39 -15.56 9.02 -1.18
CA ASN A 39 -16.14 10.31 -0.77
C ASN A 39 -15.06 11.37 -0.47
N GLY A 40 -13.76 11.01 -0.46
CA GLY A 40 -12.68 11.92 -0.12
C GLY A 40 -12.56 12.26 1.37
N GLU A 41 -13.23 11.51 2.23
CA GLU A 41 -13.22 11.69 3.69
C GLU A 41 -11.91 11.20 4.32
N ILE A 42 -11.29 10.18 3.71
CA ILE A 42 -10.00 9.63 4.11
C ILE A 42 -9.02 9.58 2.94
N ARG A 43 -7.75 9.40 3.26
CA ARG A 43 -6.66 9.10 2.32
C ARG A 43 -6.09 7.73 2.63
N SER A 44 -5.48 7.12 1.63
CA SER A 44 -4.77 5.86 1.74
C SER A 44 -3.33 5.96 1.25
N ALA A 45 -2.52 4.98 1.61
CA ALA A 45 -1.20 4.81 1.03
C ALA A 45 -0.98 3.36 0.61
N PHE A 46 -0.14 3.13 -0.40
CA PHE A 46 0.29 1.81 -0.80
C PHE A 46 1.71 1.57 -0.29
N SER A 47 1.86 0.67 0.66
CA SER A 47 3.08 0.40 1.40
C SER A 47 3.70 -0.91 0.91
N MET A 48 4.45 -0.84 -0.20
CA MET A 48 4.96 -2.03 -0.90
C MET A 48 6.49 -2.08 -0.94
N SER A 49 7.15 -1.08 -1.54
CA SER A 49 8.61 -1.05 -1.69
C SER A 49 9.33 -1.02 -0.34
N GLU A 50 10.55 -1.55 -0.31
CA GLU A 50 11.40 -1.58 0.88
C GLU A 50 12.73 -0.88 0.63
N PRO A 51 13.44 -0.42 1.68
CA PRO A 51 14.77 0.18 1.52
C PRO A 51 15.77 -0.75 0.82
N THR A 52 15.59 -2.05 0.94
CA THR A 52 16.45 -3.09 0.38
C THR A 52 16.00 -3.59 -0.99
N GLY A 53 14.81 -3.22 -1.46
CA GLY A 53 14.30 -3.68 -2.74
C GLY A 53 13.02 -2.98 -3.17
N GLY A 54 12.87 -2.71 -4.46
CA GLY A 54 11.70 -2.02 -5.03
C GLY A 54 11.15 -2.68 -6.29
N SER A 55 12.00 -3.02 -7.23
CA SER A 55 11.59 -3.54 -8.54
C SER A 55 11.19 -5.01 -8.50
N ASP A 56 11.78 -5.78 -7.60
CA ASP A 56 11.49 -7.20 -7.44
C ASP A 56 10.83 -7.48 -6.07
N PRO A 57 9.52 -7.76 -6.03
CA PRO A 57 8.82 -8.04 -4.79
C PRO A 57 9.24 -9.34 -4.10
N LEU A 58 9.99 -10.21 -4.77
CA LEU A 58 10.53 -11.42 -4.18
C LEU A 58 11.69 -11.15 -3.20
N THR A 59 12.27 -9.95 -3.25
CA THR A 59 13.35 -9.52 -2.35
C THR A 59 12.86 -8.87 -1.05
N PHE A 60 11.56 -8.66 -0.91
CA PHE A 60 11.00 -8.01 0.27
C PHE A 60 11.17 -8.84 1.54
N GLN A 61 11.26 -8.16 2.67
CA GLN A 61 11.56 -8.76 3.97
C GLN A 61 10.48 -8.51 5.03
N THR A 62 9.59 -7.53 4.83
CA THR A 62 8.47 -7.28 5.75
C THR A 62 7.62 -8.52 5.90
N ARG A 63 7.41 -8.98 7.13
CA ARG A 63 6.72 -10.23 7.45
C ARG A 63 5.49 -10.02 8.29
N ALA A 64 4.49 -10.84 8.05
CA ALA A 64 3.29 -10.98 8.87
C ALA A 64 3.20 -12.44 9.32
N VAL A 65 3.29 -12.68 10.61
CA VAL A 65 3.21 -14.02 11.22
C VAL A 65 1.89 -14.13 11.96
N LEU A 66 1.19 -15.22 11.74
CA LEU A 66 -0.06 -15.51 12.45
C LEU A 66 0.25 -15.98 13.87
N ASP A 67 -0.28 -15.28 14.87
CA ASP A 67 -0.18 -15.58 16.31
C ASP A 67 -1.60 -15.70 16.88
N GLY A 68 -2.07 -16.94 17.02
CA GLY A 68 -3.47 -17.20 17.36
C GLY A 68 -4.41 -16.71 16.25
N ASN A 69 -5.23 -15.72 16.55
CA ASN A 69 -6.18 -15.11 15.60
C ASN A 69 -5.77 -13.69 15.18
N GLU A 70 -4.51 -13.35 15.36
CA GLU A 70 -3.95 -12.05 14.99
C GLU A 70 -2.72 -12.20 14.12
N TRP A 71 -2.51 -11.24 13.24
CA TRP A 71 -1.27 -11.08 12.51
C TRP A 71 -0.31 -10.19 13.29
N VAL A 72 0.94 -10.61 13.43
CA VAL A 72 2.02 -9.80 14.00
C VAL A 72 2.95 -9.39 12.86
N ILE A 73 3.04 -8.10 12.61
CA ILE A 73 3.75 -7.54 11.45
C ILE A 73 5.00 -6.81 11.91
N ASN A 74 6.13 -7.13 11.25
CA ASN A 74 7.42 -6.49 11.43
C ASN A 74 8.09 -6.21 10.10
N GLY A 75 8.70 -5.04 9.95
CA GLY A 75 9.43 -4.65 8.76
C GLY A 75 9.41 -3.16 8.49
N GLU A 76 9.87 -2.80 7.30
CA GLU A 76 10.01 -1.40 6.91
C GLU A 76 9.59 -1.21 5.45
N LYS A 77 8.95 -0.10 5.16
CA LYS A 77 8.51 0.25 3.81
C LYS A 77 8.99 1.65 3.43
N TRP A 78 9.27 1.80 2.16
CA TRP A 78 9.85 3.01 1.58
C TRP A 78 8.96 3.53 0.46
N PHE A 79 8.96 4.83 0.25
CA PHE A 79 8.14 5.48 -0.78
C PHE A 79 6.64 5.18 -0.67
N SER A 80 6.13 5.12 0.59
CA SER A 80 4.70 5.00 0.83
C SER A 80 4.02 6.35 0.63
N THR A 81 3.61 6.63 -0.62
CA THR A 81 3.01 7.90 -1.02
C THR A 81 1.78 8.22 -0.17
N ASN A 82 1.71 9.45 0.34
CA ASN A 82 0.63 9.98 1.19
C ASN A 82 0.52 9.34 2.58
N ALA A 83 1.40 8.45 3.01
CA ALA A 83 1.25 7.75 4.30
C ALA A 83 1.10 8.71 5.50
N LYS A 84 1.74 9.88 5.46
CA LYS A 84 1.60 10.93 6.50
C LYS A 84 0.15 11.39 6.70
N TYR A 85 -0.66 11.34 5.66
CA TYR A 85 -2.05 11.81 5.66
C TYR A 85 -3.07 10.67 5.57
N ALA A 86 -2.59 9.45 5.38
CA ALA A 86 -3.43 8.28 5.21
C ALA A 86 -4.08 7.86 6.52
N LYS A 87 -5.31 7.35 6.44
CA LYS A 87 -5.98 6.65 7.53
C LYS A 87 -5.79 5.13 7.44
N VAL A 88 -5.43 4.65 6.25
CA VAL A 88 -5.18 3.23 6.01
C VAL A 88 -3.97 3.05 5.09
N LEU A 89 -3.09 2.13 5.46
CA LEU A 89 -1.98 1.66 4.65
C LEU A 89 -2.37 0.32 4.03
N VAL A 90 -2.28 0.21 2.71
CA VAL A 90 -2.38 -1.06 1.99
C VAL A 90 -0.99 -1.68 1.99
N LEU A 91 -0.76 -2.59 2.92
CA LEU A 91 0.56 -3.16 3.20
C LEU A 91 0.76 -4.50 2.50
N TYR A 92 1.87 -4.62 1.80
CA TYR A 92 2.36 -5.86 1.18
C TYR A 92 3.38 -6.54 2.09
N ALA A 93 3.11 -7.77 2.57
CA ALA A 93 3.99 -8.48 3.50
C ALA A 93 4.06 -9.98 3.22
N ILE A 94 5.18 -10.62 3.63
CA ILE A 94 5.38 -12.07 3.52
C ILE A 94 4.58 -12.77 4.61
N THR A 95 3.73 -13.72 4.21
CA THR A 95 2.95 -14.59 5.11
C THR A 95 3.36 -16.05 5.02
N ASP A 96 3.87 -16.48 3.86
CA ASP A 96 4.15 -17.88 3.55
C ASP A 96 5.54 -18.01 2.88
N PRO A 97 6.64 -17.82 3.65
CA PRO A 97 7.98 -17.79 3.08
C PRO A 97 8.36 -19.10 2.37
N ASP A 98 7.79 -20.21 2.79
CA ASP A 98 8.09 -21.56 2.28
C ASP A 98 7.14 -22.02 1.16
N ALA A 99 6.23 -21.14 0.68
CA ALA A 99 5.34 -21.49 -0.42
C ALA A 99 6.17 -21.86 -1.67
N LYS A 100 5.80 -22.97 -2.31
CA LYS A 100 6.49 -23.50 -3.52
C LYS A 100 6.48 -22.48 -4.66
N ASP A 101 5.34 -21.83 -4.88
CA ASP A 101 5.21 -20.71 -5.80
C ASP A 101 5.66 -19.42 -5.10
N PRO A 102 6.76 -18.78 -5.55
CA PRO A 102 7.27 -17.57 -4.93
C PRO A 102 6.26 -16.40 -4.97
N TYR A 103 5.36 -16.37 -5.94
CA TYR A 103 4.31 -15.36 -6.06
C TYR A 103 3.15 -15.56 -5.09
N ARG A 104 3.11 -16.69 -4.39
CA ARG A 104 2.12 -17.02 -3.34
C ARG A 104 2.65 -16.80 -1.91
N ARG A 105 3.85 -16.25 -1.78
CA ARG A 105 4.48 -16.02 -0.46
C ARG A 105 3.95 -14.81 0.29
N THR A 106 3.21 -13.96 -0.37
CA THR A 106 2.86 -12.63 0.15
C THR A 106 1.37 -12.38 0.18
N SER A 107 0.95 -11.55 1.14
CA SER A 107 -0.44 -11.13 1.35
C SER A 107 -0.54 -9.61 1.48
N ILE A 108 -1.73 -9.07 1.28
CA ILE A 108 -2.03 -7.65 1.47
C ILE A 108 -2.88 -7.46 2.73
N PHE A 109 -2.56 -6.43 3.50
CA PHE A 109 -3.27 -6.05 4.72
C PHE A 109 -3.78 -4.62 4.63
N LEU A 110 -4.95 -4.37 5.20
CA LEU A 110 -5.45 -3.02 5.46
C LEU A 110 -5.06 -2.65 6.89
N VAL A 111 -4.09 -1.75 7.03
CA VAL A 111 -3.49 -1.36 8.31
C VAL A 111 -3.92 0.07 8.64
N PRO A 112 -4.76 0.30 9.68
CA PRO A 112 -5.01 1.66 10.18
C PRO A 112 -3.69 2.32 10.61
N THR A 113 -3.49 3.59 10.26
CA THR A 113 -2.21 4.28 10.54
C THR A 113 -1.99 4.57 12.01
N ASP A 114 -3.05 4.55 12.81
CA ASP A 114 -3.02 4.73 14.27
C ASP A 114 -2.85 3.41 15.05
N THR A 115 -2.66 2.28 14.35
CA THR A 115 -2.37 0.99 14.99
C THR A 115 -1.05 1.05 15.76
N PRO A 116 -1.01 0.63 17.03
CA PRO A 116 0.23 0.58 17.80
C PRO A 116 1.34 -0.16 17.06
N GLY A 117 2.55 0.43 17.02
CA GLY A 117 3.70 -0.12 16.31
C GLY A 117 3.84 0.35 14.86
N VAL A 118 2.87 1.07 14.30
CA VAL A 118 3.01 1.78 13.02
C VAL A 118 3.68 3.13 13.27
N GLU A 119 4.83 3.36 12.64
CA GLU A 119 5.59 4.61 12.75
C GLU A 119 5.82 5.21 11.36
N ILE A 120 5.36 6.42 11.14
CA ILE A 120 5.77 7.24 9.99
C ILE A 120 7.08 7.94 10.38
N VAL A 121 8.20 7.32 10.03
CA VAL A 121 9.54 7.73 10.49
C VAL A 121 9.89 9.11 9.95
N ARG A 122 9.69 9.33 8.65
CA ARG A 122 9.92 10.60 7.97
C ARG A 122 9.38 10.58 6.55
N ASN A 123 9.22 11.74 5.96
CA ASN A 123 9.10 11.82 4.51
C ASN A 123 10.47 11.67 3.85
N VAL A 124 10.48 11.14 2.64
CA VAL A 124 11.67 10.95 1.81
C VAL A 124 11.51 11.74 0.51
N ALA A 125 12.60 12.32 0.04
CA ALA A 125 12.63 13.02 -1.23
C ALA A 125 12.82 12.04 -2.39
N VAL A 126 12.23 12.36 -3.54
CA VAL A 126 12.45 11.68 -4.80
C VAL A 126 13.28 12.61 -5.71
N GLY A 127 14.51 12.20 -6.03
CA GLY A 127 15.44 13.02 -6.84
C GLY A 127 15.99 14.23 -6.08
N ALA A 128 16.54 15.20 -6.83
CA ALA A 128 17.21 16.38 -6.28
C ALA A 128 16.26 17.51 -5.80
N GLY A 129 14.96 17.34 -5.96
CA GLY A 129 13.96 18.41 -5.77
C GLY A 129 13.24 18.43 -4.43
N GLY A 130 13.62 17.59 -3.46
CA GLY A 130 12.93 17.54 -2.17
C GLY A 130 13.75 18.15 -1.06
N GLU A 131 13.27 19.21 -0.44
CA GLU A 131 13.72 19.56 0.91
C GLU A 131 13.51 18.36 1.83
N ILE A 132 14.40 18.15 2.79
CA ILE A 132 14.25 17.11 3.81
C ILE A 132 12.89 17.31 4.47
N GLY A 133 11.95 16.40 4.24
CA GLY A 133 10.58 16.44 4.76
C GLY A 133 9.50 17.02 3.86
N GLY A 134 9.83 17.54 2.66
CA GLY A 134 8.86 18.18 1.75
C GLY A 134 8.12 17.26 0.78
N GLY A 135 8.49 15.99 0.66
CA GLY A 135 7.83 15.02 -0.22
C GLY A 135 6.59 14.37 0.40
N ASN A 136 5.73 13.82 -0.46
CA ASN A 136 4.57 13.01 -0.03
C ASN A 136 4.94 11.53 0.19
N GLU A 137 6.16 11.15 -0.10
CA GLU A 137 6.67 9.80 0.05
C GLU A 137 7.12 9.57 1.49
N ALA A 138 6.68 8.51 2.12
CA ALA A 138 7.06 8.22 3.49
C ALA A 138 7.90 6.96 3.62
N TYR A 139 8.78 6.98 4.63
CA TYR A 139 9.41 5.83 5.22
C TYR A 139 8.57 5.39 6.42
N VAL A 140 8.09 4.15 6.39
CA VAL A 140 7.19 3.59 7.39
C VAL A 140 7.84 2.38 8.03
N ARG A 141 7.81 2.32 9.35
CA ARG A 141 8.27 1.18 10.15
C ARG A 141 7.10 0.49 10.83
N TYR A 142 7.12 -0.82 10.85
CA TYR A 142 6.17 -1.68 11.51
C TYR A 142 6.92 -2.49 12.58
N THR A 143 6.55 -2.29 13.85
CA THR A 143 7.19 -2.99 14.99
C THR A 143 6.12 -3.68 15.82
N ASN A 144 6.05 -5.01 15.71
CA ASN A 144 5.06 -5.83 16.41
C ASN A 144 3.63 -5.32 16.23
N VAL A 145 3.30 -4.85 15.03
CA VAL A 145 1.95 -4.37 14.70
C VAL A 145 1.00 -5.56 14.74
N ARG A 146 0.00 -5.49 15.61
CA ARG A 146 -1.02 -6.54 15.74
C ARG A 146 -2.29 -6.14 15.01
N LEU A 147 -2.75 -7.04 14.15
CA LEU A 147 -3.98 -6.86 13.39
C LEU A 147 -4.86 -8.11 13.53
N PRO A 148 -6.18 -7.95 13.57
CA PRO A 148 -7.08 -9.09 13.55
C PRO A 148 -6.93 -9.86 12.22
N TYR A 149 -7.31 -11.13 12.21
CA TYR A 149 -7.23 -11.99 11.03
C TYR A 149 -7.94 -11.39 9.80
N ASP A 150 -9.06 -10.73 10.01
CA ASP A 150 -9.87 -10.09 8.95
C ASP A 150 -9.31 -8.76 8.42
N ALA A 151 -8.12 -8.33 8.87
CA ALA A 151 -7.39 -7.23 8.25
C ALA A 151 -6.77 -7.60 6.89
N LEU A 152 -6.75 -8.90 6.55
CA LEU A 152 -6.29 -9.40 5.26
C LEU A 152 -7.21 -8.93 4.13
N LEU A 153 -6.63 -8.37 3.06
CA LEU A 153 -7.35 -8.00 1.85
C LEU A 153 -7.28 -9.15 0.84
N GLY A 154 -8.42 -9.73 0.51
CA GLY A 154 -8.50 -10.90 -0.36
C GLY A 154 -7.98 -12.16 0.32
N GLU A 155 -7.45 -13.10 -0.46
CA GLU A 155 -6.94 -14.37 0.04
C GLU A 155 -5.48 -14.29 0.50
N ARG A 156 -5.12 -15.11 1.48
CA ARG A 156 -3.73 -15.32 1.89
C ARG A 156 -2.90 -15.82 0.70
N GLY A 157 -1.74 -15.22 0.51
CA GLY A 157 -0.85 -15.55 -0.61
C GLY A 157 -1.26 -14.93 -1.95
N ALA A 158 -2.22 -14.00 -1.98
CA ALA A 158 -2.71 -13.40 -3.23
C ALA A 158 -2.13 -12.00 -3.53
N ALA A 159 -1.20 -11.51 -2.71
CA ALA A 159 -0.71 -10.13 -2.84
C ALA A 159 -0.15 -9.81 -4.22
N PHE A 160 0.59 -10.72 -4.84
CA PHE A 160 1.16 -10.48 -6.17
C PHE A 160 0.07 -10.22 -7.22
N VAL A 161 -0.96 -11.07 -7.26
CA VAL A 161 -2.08 -10.91 -8.21
C VAL A 161 -2.84 -9.62 -7.95
N ILE A 162 -3.17 -9.33 -6.69
CA ILE A 162 -3.87 -8.10 -6.30
C ILE A 162 -3.04 -6.87 -6.68
N ALA A 163 -1.73 -6.90 -6.44
CA ALA A 163 -0.83 -5.80 -6.83
C ALA A 163 -0.76 -5.63 -8.36
N GLN A 164 -0.79 -6.70 -9.15
CA GLN A 164 -0.82 -6.60 -10.62
C GLN A 164 -2.11 -5.94 -11.12
N VAL A 165 -3.27 -6.25 -10.54
CA VAL A 165 -4.54 -5.57 -10.85
C VAL A 165 -4.40 -4.07 -10.58
N ARG A 166 -3.98 -3.69 -9.38
CA ARG A 166 -3.78 -2.30 -8.98
C ARG A 166 -2.80 -1.54 -9.89
N LEU A 167 -1.69 -2.16 -10.26
CA LEU A 167 -0.63 -1.53 -11.04
C LEU A 167 -0.91 -1.54 -12.56
N GLY A 168 -1.82 -2.38 -13.03
CA GLY A 168 -2.14 -2.54 -14.46
C GLY A 168 -2.61 -1.24 -15.07
N GLY A 169 -3.65 -0.62 -14.53
CA GLY A 169 -4.16 0.67 -14.97
C GLY A 169 -3.13 1.80 -14.83
N GLY A 170 -2.36 1.80 -13.74
CA GLY A 170 -1.30 2.76 -13.49
C GLY A 170 -0.20 2.75 -14.56
N ARG A 171 0.21 1.56 -15.02
CA ARG A 171 1.24 1.44 -16.09
C ARG A 171 0.79 2.08 -17.40
N VAL A 172 -0.45 1.84 -17.82
CA VAL A 172 -1.02 2.45 -19.02
C VAL A 172 -1.10 3.97 -18.86
N HIS A 173 -1.60 4.43 -17.71
CA HIS A 173 -1.68 5.86 -17.39
C HIS A 173 -0.31 6.55 -17.45
N HIS A 174 0.72 5.97 -16.85
CA HIS A 174 2.07 6.53 -16.90
C HIS A 174 2.65 6.55 -18.31
N ALA A 175 2.45 5.51 -19.12
CA ALA A 175 2.86 5.48 -20.51
C ALA A 175 2.21 6.61 -21.32
N MET A 176 0.89 6.78 -21.18
CA MET A 176 0.15 7.85 -21.84
C MET A 176 0.62 9.26 -21.43
N ARG A 177 0.89 9.45 -20.13
CA ARG A 177 1.43 10.74 -19.63
C ARG A 177 2.79 11.06 -20.23
N THR A 178 3.67 10.06 -20.35
CA THR A 178 5.00 10.22 -20.94
C THR A 178 4.90 10.62 -22.40
N VAL A 179 4.05 9.94 -23.17
CA VAL A 179 3.79 10.29 -24.59
C VAL A 179 3.21 11.70 -24.73
N GLY A 180 2.28 12.08 -23.85
CA GLY A 180 1.68 13.41 -23.88
C GLY A 180 2.59 14.55 -23.39
N GLY A 181 3.73 14.23 -22.78
CA GLY A 181 4.74 15.18 -22.32
C GLY A 181 5.94 15.30 -23.28
N ALA A 182 6.07 14.39 -24.23
CA ALA A 182 7.10 14.38 -25.25
C ALA A 182 6.69 15.16 -26.50
#